data_1f5618bb417558bcef4c0d4e1052da91
#
_entry.id   1f5618bb417558bcef4c0d4e1052da91
#
_cell.length_a   1.000
_cell.length_b   1.000
_cell.length_c   1.000
_cell.angle_alpha   90.00
_cell.angle_beta   90.00
_cell.angle_gamma   90.00
#
_symmetry.space_group_name_H-M   'P 1'
#
loop_
_entity.id
_entity.type
_entity.pdbx_description
1 polymer ?
#
loop_
_entity_poly.entity_id
_entity_poly.type
_entity_poly.pdbx_seq_one_letter_code
_entity_poly.pdbx_strand_id
1 'polypeptide(L)'
;MISRRQALLAGAAAALLPGRVRAAAPPVVRVGVLPFGTVSWEAETIRRSGLDEAAGYRLEPVRLATNDAARIAFLGGQVDVIVSDLLLAARLRNEGQKVRFVPYSTTEGAVMVPADSPIREVGDLAGKRIGVAGGALDKNWLLLKAHARERAGIDLATAAAPAYGAPPLIANKLESGELDAALLYWNFCARLEARGYRRLVGAGDIARAFGLRGEIALIGYMFDEALAARGPALVEGFVSSCRAAKRLLAESEAAWEPIRPLMEAEDEATFQTLRRYFVEGVPQRPVADERQDAETLFAILARLGGERLVGPGTGLPPGLYWGDPRDPA
;
A
#
# COMPACT_ATOMS: atom_id res chain seq x y z
N MET A 1 -74.58 3.27 25.43
CA MET A 1 -73.88 2.72 26.59
C MET A 1 -72.95 1.61 26.11
N ILE A 2 -71.67 1.87 26.01
CA ILE A 2 -70.64 0.91 25.55
C ILE A 2 -70.32 0.00 26.77
N SER A 3 -70.49 -1.29 26.59
CA SER A 3 -70.32 -2.25 27.70
C SER A 3 -68.82 -2.40 28.08
N ARG A 4 -68.51 -2.58 29.37
CA ARG A 4 -67.18 -2.76 29.88
C ARG A 4 -66.40 -3.92 29.23
N ARG A 5 -67.08 -4.87 28.56
CA ARG A 5 -66.47 -5.97 27.81
C ARG A 5 -65.92 -5.52 26.43
N GLN A 6 -66.52 -4.51 25.80
CA GLN A 6 -66.03 -4.00 24.53
C GLN A 6 -64.80 -3.10 24.68
N ALA A 7 -64.62 -2.44 25.83
CA ALA A 7 -63.44 -1.65 26.14
C ALA A 7 -62.17 -2.51 26.42
N LEU A 8 -62.37 -3.76 26.91
CA LEU A 8 -61.22 -4.68 27.16
C LEU A 8 -60.72 -5.38 25.93
N LEU A 9 -61.49 -5.49 24.86
CA LEU A 9 -61.06 -6.07 23.57
C LEU A 9 -60.33 -5.06 22.66
N ALA A 10 -60.55 -3.76 22.85
CA ALA A 10 -59.80 -2.72 22.10
C ALA A 10 -58.37 -2.46 22.65
N GLY A 11 -58.07 -2.87 23.88
CA GLY A 11 -56.75 -2.68 24.51
C GLY A 11 -55.71 -3.74 24.15
N ALA A 12 -56.13 -4.92 23.66
CA ALA A 12 -55.23 -6.03 23.38
C ALA A 12 -54.66 -6.04 21.97
N ALA A 13 -55.18 -5.21 21.02
CA ALA A 13 -54.70 -5.17 19.65
C ALA A 13 -53.58 -4.13 19.40
N ALA A 14 -53.24 -3.29 20.38
CA ALA A 14 -52.20 -2.28 20.27
C ALA A 14 -50.78 -2.73 20.64
N ALA A 15 -50.62 -3.99 21.11
CA ALA A 15 -49.33 -4.50 21.62
C ALA A 15 -48.50 -5.33 20.65
N LEU A 16 -48.91 -5.42 19.37
CA LEU A 16 -48.20 -6.16 18.31
C LEU A 16 -47.75 -5.25 17.15
N LEU A 17 -47.34 -4.02 17.45
CA LEU A 17 -46.49 -3.31 16.49
C LEU A 17 -45.11 -4.00 16.57
N PRO A 18 -44.59 -4.56 15.45
CA PRO A 18 -43.24 -5.06 15.46
C PRO A 18 -42.35 -3.87 15.81
N GLY A 19 -41.69 -3.96 16.95
CA GLY A 19 -40.71 -2.98 17.37
C GLY A 19 -39.76 -2.81 16.17
N ARG A 20 -39.64 -1.59 15.64
CA ARG A 20 -38.61 -1.28 14.65
C ARG A 20 -37.30 -1.67 15.26
N VAL A 21 -36.79 -2.86 14.89
CA VAL A 21 -35.39 -3.23 15.16
C VAL A 21 -34.59 -2.09 14.58
N ARG A 22 -34.10 -1.22 15.44
CA ARG A 22 -33.19 -0.15 15.04
C ARG A 22 -31.96 -0.89 14.54
N ALA A 23 -31.79 -0.92 13.20
CA ALA A 23 -30.60 -1.51 12.62
C ALA A 23 -29.40 -0.92 13.34
N ALA A 24 -28.56 -1.77 13.91
CA ALA A 24 -27.32 -1.33 14.53
C ALA A 24 -26.53 -0.52 13.49
N ALA A 25 -25.91 0.57 13.92
CA ALA A 25 -25.07 1.35 13.02
C ALA A 25 -23.98 0.41 12.44
N PRO A 26 -23.66 0.53 11.14
CA PRO A 26 -22.66 -0.33 10.54
C PRO A 26 -21.31 -0.17 11.25
N PRO A 27 -20.55 -1.25 11.38
CA PRO A 27 -19.23 -1.18 12.00
C PRO A 27 -18.32 -0.23 11.21
N VAL A 28 -17.42 0.47 11.90
CA VAL A 28 -16.48 1.41 11.30
C VAL A 28 -15.14 0.73 11.12
N VAL A 29 -14.52 0.91 9.94
CA VAL A 29 -13.12 0.56 9.67
C VAL A 29 -12.34 1.86 9.46
N ARG A 30 -11.43 2.17 10.39
CA ARG A 30 -10.57 3.35 10.36
C ARG A 30 -9.31 3.03 9.58
N VAL A 31 -9.10 3.72 8.46
CA VAL A 31 -7.95 3.51 7.57
C VAL A 31 -7.00 4.70 7.67
N GLY A 32 -5.76 4.47 8.10
CA GLY A 32 -4.72 5.49 8.11
C GLY A 32 -4.30 5.87 6.69
N VAL A 33 -4.38 7.16 6.34
CA VAL A 33 -4.00 7.70 5.04
C VAL A 33 -2.97 8.82 5.18
N LEU A 34 -2.01 8.86 4.24
CA LEU A 34 -0.97 9.89 4.21
C LEU A 34 -1.34 11.01 3.22
N PRO A 35 -0.93 12.26 3.43
CA PRO A 35 -1.22 13.36 2.52
C PRO A 35 -0.70 13.13 1.10
N PHE A 36 0.48 12.51 0.97
CA PHE A 36 1.13 12.18 -0.31
C PHE A 36 0.90 10.73 -0.74
N GLY A 37 0.05 9.98 -0.02
CA GLY A 37 -0.20 8.56 -0.26
C GLY A 37 -1.39 8.34 -1.18
N THR A 38 -1.31 7.28 -1.99
CA THR A 38 -2.33 6.93 -2.98
C THR A 38 -3.51 6.15 -2.39
N VAL A 39 -3.42 5.75 -1.14
CA VAL A 39 -4.52 5.08 -0.40
C VAL A 39 -5.75 5.99 -0.28
N SER A 40 -5.53 7.30 -0.19
CA SER A 40 -6.62 8.28 -0.15
C SER A 40 -7.49 8.26 -1.40
N TRP A 41 -6.93 7.94 -2.58
CA TRP A 41 -7.66 7.84 -3.84
C TRP A 41 -8.66 6.68 -3.79
N GLU A 42 -8.19 5.52 -3.37
CA GLU A 42 -9.03 4.34 -3.23
C GLU A 42 -10.08 4.50 -2.12
N ALA A 43 -9.68 5.00 -0.94
CA ALA A 43 -10.59 5.24 0.17
C ALA A 43 -11.73 6.19 -0.21
N GLU A 44 -11.43 7.26 -0.96
CA GLU A 44 -12.44 8.18 -1.45
C GLU A 44 -13.33 7.55 -2.52
N THR A 45 -12.75 6.73 -3.41
CA THR A 45 -13.53 5.97 -4.40
C THR A 45 -14.51 5.03 -3.71
N ILE A 46 -14.07 4.27 -2.69
CA ILE A 46 -14.94 3.38 -1.91
C ILE A 46 -16.12 4.15 -1.33
N ARG A 47 -15.86 5.27 -0.64
CA ARG A 47 -16.88 6.08 0.03
C ARG A 47 -17.88 6.73 -0.96
N ARG A 48 -17.36 7.32 -2.04
CA ARG A 48 -18.21 7.98 -3.05
C ARG A 48 -19.09 7.01 -3.81
N SER A 49 -18.61 5.81 -4.04
CA SER A 49 -19.36 4.77 -4.75
C SER A 49 -20.20 3.89 -3.82
N GLY A 50 -20.23 4.17 -2.50
CA GLY A 50 -21.02 3.41 -1.52
C GLY A 50 -20.59 1.95 -1.39
N LEU A 51 -19.34 1.63 -1.76
CA LEU A 51 -18.83 0.24 -1.75
C LEU A 51 -18.66 -0.29 -0.33
N ASP A 52 -18.34 0.58 0.63
CA ASP A 52 -18.28 0.23 2.05
C ASP A 52 -19.68 -0.05 2.63
N GLU A 53 -20.67 0.80 2.34
CA GLU A 53 -22.04 0.59 2.79
C GLU A 53 -22.63 -0.69 2.20
N ALA A 54 -22.39 -0.93 0.91
CA ALA A 54 -22.82 -2.16 0.23
C ALA A 54 -22.15 -3.41 0.81
N ALA A 55 -20.93 -3.28 1.34
CA ALA A 55 -20.20 -4.34 2.03
C ALA A 55 -20.51 -4.42 3.54
N GLY A 56 -21.47 -3.63 4.05
CA GLY A 56 -21.98 -3.69 5.40
C GLY A 56 -21.10 -3.01 6.47
N TYR A 57 -20.22 -2.08 6.08
CA TYR A 57 -19.42 -1.30 7.00
C TYR A 57 -19.34 0.17 6.57
N ARG A 58 -18.69 1.02 7.36
CA ARG A 58 -18.38 2.41 7.00
C ARG A 58 -16.88 2.63 7.06
N LEU A 59 -16.29 3.08 5.97
CA LEU A 59 -14.89 3.44 5.89
C LEU A 59 -14.66 4.85 6.45
N GLU A 60 -13.70 5.00 7.35
CA GLU A 60 -13.30 6.28 7.93
C GLU A 60 -11.79 6.51 7.68
N PRO A 61 -11.42 7.40 6.74
CA PRO A 61 -10.02 7.76 6.53
C PRO A 61 -9.53 8.64 7.68
N VAL A 62 -8.41 8.24 8.28
CA VAL A 62 -7.72 9.01 9.34
C VAL A 62 -6.42 9.56 8.77
N ARG A 63 -6.30 10.88 8.68
CA ARG A 63 -5.12 11.55 8.13
C ARG A 63 -3.96 11.51 9.12
N LEU A 64 -2.81 11.00 8.67
CA LEU A 64 -1.59 10.85 9.46
C LEU A 64 -0.42 11.45 8.68
N ALA A 65 0.43 12.22 9.37
CA ALA A 65 1.44 13.05 8.71
C ALA A 65 2.58 12.24 8.05
N THR A 66 2.95 11.10 8.63
CA THR A 66 4.09 10.29 8.19
C THR A 66 3.82 8.80 8.32
N ASN A 67 4.66 7.96 7.71
CA ASN A 67 4.63 6.51 7.88
C ASN A 67 4.82 6.09 9.35
N ASP A 68 5.71 6.78 10.08
CA ASP A 68 5.92 6.52 11.51
C ASP A 68 4.69 6.86 12.35
N ALA A 69 4.03 8.00 12.06
CA ALA A 69 2.77 8.35 12.70
C ALA A 69 1.67 7.31 12.41
N ALA A 70 1.61 6.79 11.17
CA ALA A 70 0.66 5.74 10.79
C ALA A 70 0.93 4.45 11.57
N ARG A 71 2.20 4.05 11.70
CA ARG A 71 2.61 2.88 12.47
C ARG A 71 2.25 3.03 13.96
N ILE A 72 2.55 4.18 14.55
CA ILE A 72 2.22 4.47 15.96
C ILE A 72 0.71 4.44 16.17
N ALA A 73 -0.07 5.08 15.29
CA ALA A 73 -1.53 5.09 15.36
C ALA A 73 -2.13 3.68 15.23
N PHE A 74 -1.56 2.84 14.37
CA PHE A 74 -1.94 1.45 14.19
C PHE A 74 -1.64 0.62 15.45
N LEU A 75 -0.42 0.65 15.94
CA LEU A 75 -0.02 -0.08 17.14
C LEU A 75 -0.77 0.39 18.40
N GLY A 76 -1.16 1.67 18.45
CA GLY A 76 -1.98 2.26 19.50
C GLY A 76 -3.50 2.05 19.31
N GLY A 77 -3.96 1.33 18.28
CA GLY A 77 -5.38 1.06 18.02
C GLY A 77 -6.20 2.30 17.63
N GLN A 78 -5.56 3.39 17.23
CA GLN A 78 -6.25 4.60 16.74
C GLN A 78 -6.80 4.41 15.32
N VAL A 79 -6.15 3.57 14.53
CA VAL A 79 -6.61 3.10 13.21
C VAL A 79 -6.63 1.58 13.17
N ASP A 80 -7.54 1.02 12.38
CA ASP A 80 -7.73 -0.42 12.24
C ASP A 80 -6.86 -0.99 11.11
N VAL A 81 -6.60 -0.18 10.08
CA VAL A 81 -5.84 -0.57 8.89
C VAL A 81 -4.87 0.53 8.51
N ILE A 82 -3.67 0.16 8.11
CA ILE A 82 -2.72 1.05 7.39
C ILE A 82 -2.20 0.34 6.15
N VAL A 83 -1.72 1.11 5.17
CA VAL A 83 -0.90 0.55 4.10
C VAL A 83 0.55 0.67 4.49
N SER A 84 1.25 -0.46 4.48
CA SER A 84 2.64 -0.56 4.88
C SER A 84 3.38 -1.62 4.06
N ASP A 85 4.67 -1.78 4.30
CA ASP A 85 5.45 -2.79 3.58
C ASP A 85 5.37 -4.17 4.25
N LEU A 86 5.53 -5.19 3.42
CA LEU A 86 5.50 -6.60 3.81
C LEU A 86 6.56 -6.94 4.88
N LEU A 87 7.72 -6.28 4.86
CA LEU A 87 8.79 -6.56 5.81
C LEU A 87 8.41 -6.09 7.22
N LEU A 88 7.75 -4.92 7.33
CA LEU A 88 7.22 -4.46 8.61
C LEU A 88 6.15 -5.42 9.13
N ALA A 89 5.22 -5.85 8.28
CA ALA A 89 4.18 -6.79 8.67
C ALA A 89 4.79 -8.14 9.13
N ALA A 90 5.78 -8.65 8.39
CA ALA A 90 6.49 -9.87 8.75
C ALA A 90 7.26 -9.73 10.08
N ARG A 91 7.96 -8.60 10.26
CA ARG A 91 8.69 -8.31 11.50
C ARG A 91 7.77 -8.26 12.71
N LEU A 92 6.68 -7.49 12.63
CA LEU A 92 5.71 -7.39 13.73
C LEU A 92 5.12 -8.76 14.08
N ARG A 93 4.84 -9.58 13.08
CA ARG A 93 4.30 -10.92 13.32
C ARG A 93 5.37 -11.85 13.91
N ASN A 94 6.63 -11.78 13.49
CA ASN A 94 7.75 -12.52 14.10
C ASN A 94 8.00 -12.07 15.55
N GLU A 95 7.68 -10.82 15.89
CA GLU A 95 7.73 -10.27 17.26
C GLU A 95 6.48 -10.64 18.09
N GLY A 96 5.55 -11.45 17.55
CA GLY A 96 4.36 -11.94 18.23
C GLY A 96 3.10 -11.08 18.08
N GLN A 97 3.14 -10.00 17.30
CA GLN A 97 1.94 -9.22 16.96
C GLN A 97 1.06 -10.02 15.98
N LYS A 98 -0.24 -9.96 16.17
CA LYS A 98 -1.19 -10.71 15.34
C LYS A 98 -1.61 -9.94 14.09
N VAL A 99 -0.64 -9.43 13.34
CA VAL A 99 -0.92 -8.66 12.12
C VAL A 99 -1.14 -9.57 10.92
N ARG A 100 -2.02 -9.14 10.01
CA ARG A 100 -2.31 -9.75 8.72
C ARG A 100 -2.00 -8.76 7.61
N PHE A 101 -1.72 -9.30 6.42
CA PHE A 101 -1.33 -8.53 5.24
C PHE A 101 -2.20 -8.91 4.03
N VAL A 102 -2.70 -7.90 3.32
CA VAL A 102 -3.41 -8.05 2.04
C VAL A 102 -2.68 -7.22 0.98
N PRO A 103 -2.28 -7.80 -0.14
CA PRO A 103 -1.64 -7.08 -1.23
C PRO A 103 -2.40 -5.82 -1.67
N TYR A 104 -1.69 -4.67 -1.71
CA TYR A 104 -2.25 -3.40 -2.15
C TYR A 104 -1.80 -3.02 -3.55
N SER A 105 -0.47 -3.02 -3.80
CA SER A 105 0.11 -2.60 -5.06
C SER A 105 1.41 -3.34 -5.36
N THR A 106 1.60 -3.75 -6.61
CA THR A 106 2.85 -4.31 -7.13
C THR A 106 3.79 -3.23 -7.67
N THR A 107 3.31 -1.99 -7.81
CA THR A 107 4.13 -0.87 -8.29
C THR A 107 4.94 -0.29 -7.14
N GLU A 108 6.26 -0.50 -7.17
CA GLU A 108 7.18 -0.10 -6.10
C GLU A 108 7.85 1.25 -6.34
N GLY A 109 8.52 1.39 -7.44
CA GLY A 109 9.30 2.57 -7.77
C GLY A 109 10.47 2.25 -8.68
N ALA A 110 11.34 3.25 -8.91
CA ALA A 110 12.45 3.13 -9.83
C ALA A 110 13.57 4.11 -9.53
N VAL A 111 14.73 3.88 -10.13
CA VAL A 111 15.77 4.89 -10.27
C VAL A 111 15.41 5.77 -11.46
N MET A 112 15.23 7.07 -11.21
CA MET A 112 14.92 8.09 -12.21
C MET A 112 16.15 8.93 -12.51
N VAL A 113 16.33 9.31 -13.77
CA VAL A 113 17.40 10.19 -14.24
C VAL A 113 16.83 11.22 -15.24
N PRO A 114 17.45 12.40 -15.43
CA PRO A 114 17.08 13.33 -16.48
C PRO A 114 17.10 12.65 -17.87
N ALA A 115 16.28 13.13 -18.80
CA ALA A 115 16.16 12.56 -20.14
C ALA A 115 17.51 12.51 -20.90
N ASP A 116 18.29 13.57 -20.77
CA ASP A 116 19.60 13.79 -21.39
C ASP A 116 20.78 13.23 -20.56
N SER A 117 20.50 12.68 -19.38
CA SER A 117 21.52 12.11 -18.49
C SER A 117 22.39 11.08 -19.26
N PRO A 118 23.71 11.11 -19.08
CA PRO A 118 24.62 10.10 -19.64
C PRO A 118 24.49 8.73 -18.93
N ILE A 119 23.81 8.66 -17.79
CA ILE A 119 23.60 7.44 -17.03
C ILE A 119 22.64 6.53 -17.81
N ARG A 120 23.11 5.39 -18.33
CA ARG A 120 22.35 4.45 -19.16
C ARG A 120 22.13 3.11 -18.49
N GLU A 121 22.99 2.72 -17.57
CA GLU A 121 22.94 1.47 -16.83
C GLU A 121 23.33 1.66 -15.36
N VAL A 122 23.12 0.63 -14.54
CA VAL A 122 23.36 0.71 -13.09
C VAL A 122 24.84 0.96 -12.78
N GLY A 123 25.77 0.50 -13.65
CA GLY A 123 27.22 0.76 -13.53
C GLY A 123 27.57 2.23 -13.58
N ASP A 124 26.84 3.03 -14.34
CA ASP A 124 27.07 4.48 -14.50
C ASP A 124 26.72 5.29 -13.24
N LEU A 125 26.09 4.66 -12.25
CA LEU A 125 25.81 5.28 -10.95
C LEU A 125 27.05 5.49 -10.08
N ALA A 126 28.19 4.86 -10.43
CA ALA A 126 29.46 5.10 -9.75
C ALA A 126 29.89 6.57 -9.86
N GLY A 127 30.29 7.17 -8.75
CA GLY A 127 30.67 8.58 -8.66
C GLY A 127 29.51 9.57 -8.72
N LYS A 128 28.24 9.12 -8.79
CA LYS A 128 27.05 9.98 -8.90
C LYS A 128 26.44 10.31 -7.55
N ARG A 129 25.75 11.45 -7.50
CA ARG A 129 24.92 11.88 -6.37
C ARG A 129 23.56 11.22 -6.53
N ILE A 130 23.24 10.29 -5.65
CA ILE A 130 22.03 9.47 -5.75
C ILE A 130 21.09 9.84 -4.60
N GLY A 131 19.90 10.34 -4.93
CA GLY A 131 18.82 10.49 -3.94
C GLY A 131 18.16 9.14 -3.65
N VAL A 132 17.85 8.89 -2.40
CA VAL A 132 17.14 7.69 -1.95
C VAL A 132 15.95 8.12 -1.11
N ALA A 133 14.73 7.89 -1.60
CA ALA A 133 13.53 8.10 -0.84
C ALA A 133 13.46 7.09 0.32
N GLY A 134 13.35 7.59 1.55
CA GLY A 134 13.44 6.79 2.77
C GLY A 134 14.81 6.86 3.42
N GLY A 135 15.41 5.74 3.74
CA GLY A 135 16.66 5.69 4.49
C GLY A 135 17.64 4.63 3.97
N ALA A 136 18.78 4.52 4.65
CA ALA A 136 19.83 3.56 4.30
C ALA A 136 19.38 2.08 4.34
N LEU A 137 18.29 1.79 5.05
CA LEU A 137 17.63 0.48 5.13
C LEU A 137 16.38 0.37 4.25
N ASP A 138 16.12 1.34 3.34
CA ASP A 138 15.04 1.17 2.37
C ASP A 138 15.27 -0.09 1.54
N LYS A 139 14.23 -0.91 1.39
CA LYS A 139 14.31 -2.22 0.73
C LYS A 139 14.79 -2.11 -0.73
N ASN A 140 14.29 -1.11 -1.47
CA ASN A 140 14.64 -0.91 -2.87
C ASN A 140 16.09 -0.43 -3.02
N TRP A 141 16.58 0.38 -2.06
CA TRP A 141 17.99 0.76 -2.01
C TRP A 141 18.91 -0.43 -1.74
N LEU A 142 18.53 -1.33 -0.82
CA LEU A 142 19.29 -2.55 -0.55
C LEU A 142 19.35 -3.46 -1.78
N LEU A 143 18.21 -3.64 -2.46
CA LEU A 143 18.13 -4.41 -3.71
C LEU A 143 18.94 -3.76 -4.83
N LEU A 144 18.87 -2.43 -4.99
CA LEU A 144 19.67 -1.70 -5.99
C LEU A 144 21.18 -1.88 -5.74
N LYS A 145 21.65 -1.79 -4.50
CA LYS A 145 23.05 -2.04 -4.14
C LYS A 145 23.50 -3.46 -4.50
N ALA A 146 22.67 -4.45 -4.16
CA ALA A 146 22.96 -5.84 -4.47
C ALA A 146 22.98 -6.07 -6.00
N HIS A 147 22.03 -5.51 -6.72
CA HIS A 147 21.97 -5.58 -8.18
C HIS A 147 23.17 -4.93 -8.86
N ALA A 148 23.61 -3.76 -8.38
CA ALA A 148 24.81 -3.09 -8.88
C ALA A 148 26.07 -3.91 -8.66
N ARG A 149 26.17 -4.57 -7.50
CA ARG A 149 27.29 -5.47 -7.20
C ARG A 149 27.32 -6.69 -8.12
N GLU A 150 26.16 -7.30 -8.37
CA GLU A 150 26.08 -8.49 -9.25
C GLU A 150 26.30 -8.14 -10.74
N ARG A 151 25.73 -7.03 -11.19
CA ARG A 151 25.76 -6.65 -12.63
C ARG A 151 26.99 -5.90 -13.06
N ALA A 152 27.52 -5.03 -12.20
CA ALA A 152 28.63 -4.12 -12.51
C ALA A 152 29.84 -4.25 -11.60
N GLY A 153 29.79 -5.11 -10.57
CA GLY A 153 30.87 -5.28 -9.60
C GLY A 153 31.09 -4.07 -8.68
N ILE A 154 30.14 -3.15 -8.58
CA ILE A 154 30.28 -1.90 -7.81
C ILE A 154 29.45 -1.95 -6.52
N ASP A 155 30.03 -1.37 -5.44
CA ASP A 155 29.31 -1.14 -4.20
C ASP A 155 28.83 0.32 -4.16
N LEU A 156 27.56 0.55 -4.47
CA LEU A 156 26.97 1.88 -4.49
C LEU A 156 27.02 2.63 -3.14
N ALA A 157 27.19 1.91 -2.03
CA ALA A 157 27.32 2.57 -0.73
C ALA A 157 28.62 3.36 -0.58
N THR A 158 29.67 2.95 -1.31
CA THR A 158 30.99 3.58 -1.30
C THR A 158 31.36 4.19 -2.64
N ALA A 159 30.86 3.63 -3.75
CA ALA A 159 31.16 4.09 -5.09
C ALA A 159 30.29 5.29 -5.54
N ALA A 160 29.22 5.60 -4.81
CA ALA A 160 28.34 6.74 -5.10
C ALA A 160 28.22 7.65 -3.85
N ALA A 161 27.52 8.79 -4.01
CA ALA A 161 27.20 9.70 -2.92
C ALA A 161 25.68 9.65 -2.62
N PRO A 162 25.21 8.73 -1.78
CA PRO A 162 23.79 8.60 -1.45
C PRO A 162 23.32 9.73 -0.52
N ALA A 163 22.16 10.34 -0.84
CA ALA A 163 21.45 11.29 -0.01
C ALA A 163 20.06 10.76 0.33
N TYR A 164 19.76 10.66 1.62
CA TYR A 164 18.48 10.10 2.10
C TYR A 164 17.50 11.21 2.46
N GLY A 165 16.21 10.99 2.17
CA GLY A 165 15.20 11.97 2.52
C GLY A 165 13.77 11.54 2.19
N ALA A 166 12.81 12.40 2.52
CA ALA A 166 11.42 12.20 2.14
C ALA A 166 11.27 12.27 0.60
N PRO A 167 10.36 11.49 0.00
CA PRO A 167 10.21 11.41 -1.45
C PRO A 167 10.05 12.78 -2.15
N PRO A 168 9.24 13.74 -1.63
CA PRO A 168 9.14 15.06 -2.26
C PRO A 168 10.47 15.82 -2.30
N LEU A 169 11.25 15.75 -1.21
CA LEU A 169 12.56 16.41 -1.14
C LEU A 169 13.53 15.81 -2.16
N ILE A 170 13.56 14.50 -2.27
CA ILE A 170 14.46 13.80 -3.20
C ILE A 170 14.05 14.10 -4.64
N ALA A 171 12.77 14.13 -4.97
CA ALA A 171 12.28 14.50 -6.30
C ALA A 171 12.70 15.94 -6.66
N ASN A 172 12.46 16.90 -5.77
CA ASN A 172 12.85 18.31 -5.97
C ASN A 172 14.37 18.48 -6.17
N LYS A 173 15.18 17.72 -5.41
CA LYS A 173 16.66 17.75 -5.59
C LYS A 173 17.14 17.17 -6.92
N LEU A 174 16.43 16.17 -7.46
CA LEU A 174 16.70 15.68 -8.81
C LEU A 174 16.32 16.74 -9.85
N GLU A 175 15.16 17.38 -9.70
CA GLU A 175 14.67 18.42 -10.61
C GLU A 175 15.55 19.68 -10.61
N SER A 176 16.11 20.06 -9.45
CA SER A 176 17.05 21.17 -9.33
C SER A 176 18.47 20.88 -9.82
N GLY A 177 18.76 19.61 -10.18
CA GLY A 177 20.10 19.19 -10.58
C GLY A 177 21.10 19.03 -9.44
N GLU A 178 20.62 19.06 -8.18
CA GLU A 178 21.45 18.74 -7.02
C GLU A 178 21.79 17.23 -6.96
N LEU A 179 20.97 16.38 -7.58
CA LEU A 179 21.17 14.95 -7.72
C LEU A 179 21.27 14.55 -9.18
N ASP A 180 22.05 13.53 -9.46
CA ASP A 180 22.25 12.97 -10.81
C ASP A 180 21.25 11.84 -11.09
N ALA A 181 20.79 11.15 -10.05
CA ALA A 181 19.80 10.09 -10.09
C ALA A 181 18.99 10.06 -8.79
N ALA A 182 17.78 9.52 -8.82
CA ALA A 182 16.96 9.35 -7.62
C ALA A 182 16.19 8.03 -7.63
N LEU A 183 16.32 7.25 -6.56
CA LEU A 183 15.46 6.10 -6.26
C LEU A 183 14.23 6.62 -5.51
N LEU A 184 13.08 6.53 -6.16
CA LEU A 184 11.83 7.13 -5.70
C LEU A 184 10.69 6.13 -5.69
N TYR A 185 9.65 6.43 -4.91
CA TYR A 185 8.39 5.70 -4.94
C TYR A 185 7.65 5.95 -6.26
N TRP A 186 6.83 5.00 -6.67
CA TRP A 186 6.22 4.96 -7.97
C TRP A 186 5.45 6.26 -8.36
N ASN A 187 4.73 6.87 -7.44
CA ASN A 187 3.96 8.08 -7.71
C ASN A 187 4.84 9.31 -8.00
N PHE A 188 6.03 9.36 -7.44
CA PHE A 188 7.04 10.37 -7.78
C PHE A 188 7.75 10.03 -9.11
N CYS A 189 7.99 8.74 -9.38
CA CYS A 189 8.49 8.30 -10.68
C CYS A 189 7.51 8.67 -11.80
N ALA A 190 6.20 8.47 -11.60
CA ALA A 190 5.17 8.82 -12.56
C ALA A 190 5.13 10.33 -12.86
N ARG A 191 5.27 11.19 -11.84
CA ARG A 191 5.35 12.65 -12.02
C ARG A 191 6.58 13.08 -12.81
N LEU A 192 7.74 12.51 -12.48
CA LEU A 192 8.98 12.78 -13.20
C LEU A 192 8.92 12.27 -14.64
N GLU A 193 8.34 11.09 -14.88
CA GLU A 193 8.15 10.56 -16.25
C GLU A 193 7.26 11.48 -17.10
N ALA A 194 6.16 12.01 -16.51
CA ALA A 194 5.30 12.98 -17.19
C ALA A 194 6.05 14.27 -17.59
N ARG A 195 7.14 14.60 -16.87
CA ARG A 195 8.03 15.74 -17.15
C ARG A 195 9.26 15.37 -18.01
N GLY A 196 9.27 14.18 -18.60
CA GLY A 196 10.31 13.74 -19.51
C GLY A 196 11.53 13.10 -18.85
N TYR A 197 11.53 12.87 -17.54
CA TYR A 197 12.58 12.08 -16.89
C TYR A 197 12.48 10.62 -17.33
N ARG A 198 13.61 9.92 -17.27
CA ARG A 198 13.71 8.56 -17.74
C ARG A 198 13.90 7.61 -16.55
N ARG A 199 13.22 6.47 -16.60
CA ARG A 199 13.49 5.35 -15.70
C ARG A 199 14.77 4.65 -16.14
N LEU A 200 15.75 4.54 -15.24
CA LEU A 200 16.96 3.76 -15.44
C LEU A 200 16.70 2.27 -15.21
N VAL A 201 16.16 1.94 -14.04
CA VAL A 201 15.79 0.57 -13.65
C VAL A 201 14.64 0.61 -12.64
N GLY A 202 13.63 -0.24 -12.82
CA GLY A 202 12.54 -0.41 -11.90
C GLY A 202 12.88 -1.38 -10.75
N ALA A 203 12.26 -1.19 -9.59
CA ALA A 203 12.42 -2.12 -8.46
C ALA A 203 11.93 -3.54 -8.83
N GLY A 204 10.85 -3.66 -9.62
CA GLY A 204 10.37 -4.93 -10.15
C GLY A 204 11.38 -5.61 -11.10
N ASP A 205 12.11 -4.83 -11.93
CA ASP A 205 13.16 -5.37 -12.80
C ASP A 205 14.30 -5.97 -11.97
N ILE A 206 14.70 -5.27 -10.91
CA ILE A 206 15.70 -5.75 -9.97
C ILE A 206 15.25 -7.04 -9.29
N ALA A 207 14.00 -7.07 -8.81
CA ALA A 207 13.44 -8.27 -8.17
C ALA A 207 13.44 -9.48 -9.13
N ARG A 208 13.04 -9.28 -10.39
CA ARG A 208 13.12 -10.33 -11.43
C ARG A 208 14.56 -10.81 -11.67
N ALA A 209 15.53 -9.91 -11.65
CA ALA A 209 16.95 -10.29 -11.78
C ALA A 209 17.43 -11.19 -10.62
N PHE A 210 16.80 -11.11 -9.46
CA PHE A 210 17.02 -12.01 -8.32
C PHE A 210 16.19 -13.31 -8.36
N GLY A 211 15.53 -13.61 -9.47
CA GLY A 211 14.85 -14.88 -9.73
C GLY A 211 13.39 -14.94 -9.29
N LEU A 212 12.75 -13.79 -9.01
CA LEU A 212 11.31 -13.77 -8.80
C LEU A 212 10.58 -14.10 -10.11
N ARG A 213 9.57 -14.97 -10.04
CA ARG A 213 8.82 -15.43 -11.21
C ARG A 213 7.74 -14.47 -11.67
N GLY A 214 7.35 -13.54 -10.80
CA GLY A 214 6.34 -12.54 -11.10
C GLY A 214 6.42 -11.33 -10.19
N GLU A 215 5.54 -10.38 -10.44
CA GLU A 215 5.41 -9.22 -9.59
C GLU A 215 4.79 -9.61 -8.25
N ILE A 216 5.27 -8.98 -7.19
CA ILE A 216 4.75 -9.14 -5.83
C ILE A 216 4.39 -7.77 -5.27
N ALA A 217 3.35 -7.71 -4.47
CA ALA A 217 3.00 -6.52 -3.72
C ALA A 217 3.82 -6.46 -2.43
N LEU A 218 4.91 -5.70 -2.45
CA LEU A 218 5.66 -5.40 -1.22
C LEU A 218 4.95 -4.35 -0.36
N ILE A 219 3.87 -3.77 -0.85
CA ILE A 219 3.02 -2.82 -0.14
C ILE A 219 1.62 -3.43 -0.02
N GLY A 220 1.09 -3.47 1.20
CA GLY A 220 -0.22 -4.07 1.47
C GLY A 220 -0.98 -3.38 2.59
N TYR A 221 -2.28 -3.68 2.66
CA TYR A 221 -3.07 -3.36 3.84
C TYR A 221 -2.60 -4.25 4.99
N MET A 222 -2.24 -3.63 6.09
CA MET A 222 -1.88 -4.29 7.32
C MET A 222 -2.97 -4.01 8.36
N PHE A 223 -3.48 -5.06 9.01
CA PHE A 223 -4.47 -4.97 10.07
C PHE A 223 -4.19 -6.03 11.15
N ASP A 224 -4.69 -5.79 12.38
CA ASP A 224 -4.59 -6.76 13.47
C ASP A 224 -5.75 -7.78 13.39
N GLU A 225 -5.50 -9.03 13.81
CA GLU A 225 -6.53 -10.07 13.88
C GLU A 225 -7.73 -9.67 14.77
N ALA A 226 -7.57 -8.71 15.68
CA ALA A 226 -8.66 -8.12 16.43
C ALA A 226 -9.74 -7.47 15.54
N LEU A 227 -9.38 -7.00 14.32
CA LEU A 227 -10.36 -6.52 13.35
C LEU A 227 -11.23 -7.68 12.84
N ALA A 228 -10.61 -8.83 12.53
CA ALA A 228 -11.34 -10.04 12.12
C ALA A 228 -12.20 -10.61 13.28
N ALA A 229 -11.76 -10.47 14.52
CA ALA A 229 -12.54 -10.87 15.70
C ALA A 229 -13.82 -10.03 15.92
N ARG A 230 -13.88 -8.80 15.36
CA ARG A 230 -15.13 -7.99 15.34
C ARG A 230 -16.18 -8.55 14.38
N GLY A 231 -15.80 -9.45 13.50
CA GLY A 231 -16.62 -10.18 12.54
C GLY A 231 -15.82 -10.52 11.28
N PRO A 232 -15.68 -11.79 10.91
CA PRO A 232 -14.95 -12.18 9.68
C PRO A 232 -15.47 -11.47 8.42
N ALA A 233 -16.79 -11.30 8.33
CA ALA A 233 -17.42 -10.57 7.23
C ALA A 233 -16.95 -9.10 7.11
N LEU A 234 -16.47 -8.49 8.20
CA LEU A 234 -15.98 -7.11 8.18
C LEU A 234 -14.68 -6.97 7.37
N VAL A 235 -13.73 -7.89 7.58
CA VAL A 235 -12.46 -7.89 6.82
C VAL A 235 -12.71 -8.26 5.36
N GLU A 236 -13.55 -9.26 5.11
CA GLU A 236 -13.93 -9.65 3.75
C GLU A 236 -14.65 -8.51 3.01
N GLY A 237 -15.56 -7.82 3.69
CA GLY A 237 -16.23 -6.62 3.18
C GLY A 237 -15.24 -5.52 2.83
N PHE A 238 -14.29 -5.23 3.71
CA PHE A 238 -13.21 -4.27 3.45
C PHE A 238 -12.37 -4.68 2.23
N VAL A 239 -11.87 -5.91 2.18
CA VAL A 239 -11.05 -6.41 1.08
C VAL A 239 -11.82 -6.42 -0.24
N SER A 240 -13.09 -6.81 -0.23
CA SER A 240 -13.93 -6.82 -1.44
C SER A 240 -14.21 -5.42 -1.97
N SER A 241 -14.47 -4.44 -1.09
CA SER A 241 -14.67 -3.04 -1.50
C SER A 241 -13.38 -2.41 -2.04
N CYS A 242 -12.22 -2.73 -1.48
CA CYS A 242 -10.91 -2.34 -2.04
C CYS A 242 -10.71 -2.90 -3.46
N ARG A 243 -11.00 -4.17 -3.68
CA ARG A 243 -10.93 -4.80 -5.01
C ARG A 243 -11.93 -4.18 -5.99
N ALA A 244 -13.15 -3.90 -5.51
CA ALA A 244 -14.18 -3.25 -6.34
C ALA A 244 -13.78 -1.83 -6.74
N ALA A 245 -13.21 -1.04 -5.83
CA ALA A 245 -12.70 0.30 -6.13
C ALA A 245 -11.57 0.27 -7.16
N LYS A 246 -10.61 -0.67 -7.03
CA LYS A 246 -9.54 -0.85 -8.00
C LYS A 246 -10.07 -1.22 -9.39
N ARG A 247 -11.06 -2.12 -9.46
CA ARG A 247 -11.72 -2.45 -10.74
C ARG A 247 -12.42 -1.23 -11.33
N LEU A 248 -13.19 -0.49 -10.53
CA LEU A 248 -13.88 0.71 -10.98
C LEU A 248 -12.90 1.73 -11.56
N LEU A 249 -11.77 1.97 -10.89
CA LEU A 249 -10.71 2.86 -11.36
C LEU A 249 -10.00 2.33 -12.61
N ALA A 250 -9.87 1.02 -12.77
CA ALA A 250 -9.26 0.42 -13.97
C ALA A 250 -10.18 0.49 -15.19
N GLU A 251 -11.50 0.35 -15.00
CA GLU A 251 -12.48 0.20 -16.07
C GLU A 251 -13.16 1.52 -16.45
N SER A 252 -13.18 2.52 -15.56
CA SER A 252 -13.89 3.77 -15.75
C SER A 252 -13.00 5.00 -15.65
N GLU A 253 -12.85 5.71 -16.75
CA GLU A 253 -12.16 7.00 -16.75
C GLU A 253 -12.90 8.06 -15.89
N ALA A 254 -14.21 8.08 -15.95
CA ALA A 254 -15.02 9.00 -15.17
C ALA A 254 -14.91 8.81 -13.66
N ALA A 255 -14.50 7.61 -13.19
CA ALA A 255 -14.29 7.35 -11.77
C ALA A 255 -13.10 8.13 -11.17
N TRP A 256 -12.19 8.62 -12.01
CA TRP A 256 -11.03 9.38 -11.57
C TRP A 256 -11.33 10.86 -11.32
N GLU A 257 -12.31 11.43 -12.00
CA GLU A 257 -12.61 12.86 -11.88
C GLU A 257 -12.93 13.31 -10.43
N PRO A 258 -13.75 12.57 -9.66
CA PRO A 258 -14.06 12.96 -8.28
C PRO A 258 -12.84 12.91 -7.34
N ILE A 259 -11.82 12.11 -7.65
CA ILE A 259 -10.61 11.94 -6.83
C ILE A 259 -9.41 12.71 -7.38
N ARG A 260 -9.53 13.31 -8.56
CA ARG A 260 -8.47 14.10 -9.20
C ARG A 260 -7.84 15.16 -8.28
N PRO A 261 -8.60 15.90 -7.45
CA PRO A 261 -8.01 16.85 -6.51
C PRO A 261 -7.06 16.21 -5.48
N LEU A 262 -7.29 14.94 -5.11
CA LEU A 262 -6.42 14.20 -4.19
C LEU A 262 -5.13 13.72 -4.85
N MET A 263 -5.10 13.68 -6.16
CA MET A 263 -3.93 13.26 -6.92
C MET A 263 -2.89 14.37 -7.02
N GLU A 264 -3.28 15.63 -6.79
CA GLU A 264 -2.40 16.80 -6.88
C GLU A 264 -1.59 16.79 -8.20
N ALA A 265 -2.23 16.36 -9.29
CA ALA A 265 -1.62 16.35 -10.61
C ALA A 265 -1.61 17.75 -11.19
N GLU A 266 -0.44 18.27 -11.53
CA GLU A 266 -0.23 19.65 -11.97
C GLU A 266 -0.78 19.89 -13.39
N ASP A 267 -0.78 18.83 -14.21
CA ASP A 267 -1.23 18.85 -15.59
C ASP A 267 -1.86 17.49 -15.99
N GLU A 268 -2.39 17.45 -17.20
CA GLU A 268 -3.05 16.25 -17.74
C GLU A 268 -2.06 15.10 -17.95
N ALA A 269 -0.84 15.36 -18.38
CA ALA A 269 0.18 14.33 -18.58
C ALA A 269 0.52 13.63 -17.27
N THR A 270 0.69 14.40 -16.20
CA THR A 270 0.91 13.89 -14.84
C THR A 270 -0.30 13.08 -14.36
N PHE A 271 -1.52 13.59 -14.57
CA PHE A 271 -2.74 12.89 -14.20
C PHE A 271 -2.86 11.52 -14.88
N GLN A 272 -2.67 11.48 -16.20
CA GLN A 272 -2.75 10.24 -16.97
C GLN A 272 -1.64 9.25 -16.60
N THR A 273 -0.43 9.74 -16.33
CA THR A 273 0.69 8.89 -15.94
C THR A 273 0.47 8.27 -14.56
N LEU A 274 -0.03 9.04 -13.60
CA LEU A 274 -0.40 8.53 -12.26
C LEU A 274 -1.49 7.47 -12.35
N ARG A 275 -2.53 7.69 -13.15
CA ARG A 275 -3.60 6.70 -13.41
C ARG A 275 -3.03 5.40 -13.95
N ARG A 276 -2.23 5.48 -15.00
CA ARG A 276 -1.62 4.32 -15.63
C ARG A 276 -0.82 3.49 -14.62
N TYR A 277 0.06 4.11 -13.85
CA TYR A 277 0.86 3.42 -12.84
C TYR A 277 0.03 2.79 -11.72
N PHE A 278 -1.05 3.48 -11.30
CA PHE A 278 -1.96 2.93 -10.29
C PHE A 278 -2.64 1.66 -10.79
N VAL A 279 -3.15 1.68 -12.02
CA VAL A 279 -3.84 0.54 -12.64
C VAL A 279 -2.89 -0.62 -12.90
N GLU A 280 -1.68 -0.33 -13.42
CA GLU A 280 -0.62 -1.34 -13.62
C GLU A 280 -0.22 -2.02 -12.31
N GLY A 281 -0.28 -1.28 -11.20
CA GLY A 281 0.06 -1.80 -9.87
C GLY A 281 -1.03 -2.63 -9.18
N VAL A 282 -2.20 -2.81 -9.77
CA VAL A 282 -3.26 -3.62 -9.14
C VAL A 282 -2.84 -5.10 -9.09
N PRO A 283 -2.76 -5.71 -7.89
CA PRO A 283 -2.35 -7.10 -7.77
C PRO A 283 -3.31 -8.05 -8.52
N GLN A 284 -2.78 -8.92 -9.37
CA GLN A 284 -3.54 -9.85 -10.20
C GLN A 284 -3.26 -11.32 -9.88
N ARG A 285 -2.18 -11.58 -9.15
CA ARG A 285 -1.73 -12.95 -8.88
C ARG A 285 -2.49 -13.56 -7.70
N PRO A 286 -2.70 -14.90 -7.70
CA PRO A 286 -3.14 -15.61 -6.51
C PRO A 286 -2.15 -15.37 -5.35
N VAL A 287 -2.69 -15.16 -4.14
CA VAL A 287 -1.89 -14.90 -2.93
C VAL A 287 -0.84 -15.99 -2.67
N ALA A 288 -1.19 -17.25 -2.95
CA ALA A 288 -0.28 -18.39 -2.76
C ALA A 288 0.98 -18.31 -3.65
N ASP A 289 0.83 -17.86 -4.90
CA ASP A 289 1.94 -17.70 -5.86
C ASP A 289 2.79 -16.47 -5.49
N GLU A 290 2.14 -15.39 -5.08
CA GLU A 290 2.79 -14.17 -4.63
C GLU A 290 3.63 -14.43 -3.40
N ARG A 291 3.10 -15.16 -2.41
CA ARG A 291 3.80 -15.52 -1.18
C ARG A 291 5.09 -16.30 -1.47
N GLN A 292 5.11 -17.20 -2.44
CA GLN A 292 6.30 -17.98 -2.76
C GLN A 292 7.45 -17.09 -3.26
N ASP A 293 7.16 -16.12 -4.11
CA ASP A 293 8.16 -15.14 -4.55
C ASP A 293 8.54 -14.18 -3.42
N ALA A 294 7.59 -13.80 -2.57
CA ALA A 294 7.84 -12.98 -1.39
C ALA A 294 8.76 -13.66 -0.36
N GLU A 295 8.65 -14.98 -0.16
CA GLU A 295 9.57 -15.77 0.66
C GLU A 295 10.99 -15.71 0.10
N THR A 296 11.14 -15.83 -1.22
CA THR A 296 12.45 -15.70 -1.89
C THR A 296 13.05 -14.31 -1.69
N LEU A 297 12.25 -13.26 -1.91
CA LEU A 297 12.71 -11.88 -1.75
C LEU A 297 13.02 -11.55 -0.28
N PHE A 298 12.20 -12.04 0.66
CA PHE A 298 12.46 -11.87 2.08
C PHE A 298 13.82 -12.45 2.48
N ALA A 299 14.14 -13.66 2.01
CA ALA A 299 15.44 -14.29 2.28
C ALA A 299 16.61 -13.48 1.71
N ILE A 300 16.47 -12.87 0.54
CA ILE A 300 17.46 -11.96 -0.05
C ILE A 300 17.63 -10.72 0.82
N LEU A 301 16.53 -10.06 1.18
CA LEU A 301 16.55 -8.84 1.99
C LEU A 301 17.05 -9.09 3.41
N ALA A 302 16.77 -10.26 3.99
CA ALA A 302 17.33 -10.68 5.28
C ALA A 302 18.86 -10.78 5.24
N ARG A 303 19.42 -11.30 4.15
CA ARG A 303 20.89 -11.35 3.97
C ARG A 303 21.49 -9.96 3.76
N LEU A 304 20.77 -9.04 3.08
CA LEU A 304 21.30 -7.71 2.76
C LEU A 304 21.17 -6.72 3.91
N GLY A 305 20.05 -6.75 4.63
CA GLY A 305 19.72 -5.77 5.68
C GLY A 305 19.79 -6.31 7.10
N GLY A 306 19.88 -7.64 7.23
CA GLY A 306 19.94 -8.34 8.53
C GLY A 306 18.70 -8.12 9.38
N GLU A 307 18.81 -8.45 10.64
CA GLU A 307 17.73 -8.34 11.64
C GLU A 307 17.18 -6.91 11.78
N ARG A 308 18.00 -5.89 11.54
CA ARG A 308 17.54 -4.49 11.55
C ARG A 308 16.45 -4.20 10.51
N LEU A 309 16.42 -4.95 9.41
CA LEU A 309 15.43 -4.80 8.35
C LEU A 309 14.23 -5.74 8.58
N VAL A 310 14.48 -7.02 8.76
CA VAL A 310 13.44 -8.06 8.74
C VAL A 310 12.99 -8.51 10.13
N GLY A 311 13.61 -8.00 11.20
CA GLY A 311 13.39 -8.45 12.57
C GLY A 311 14.06 -9.81 12.86
N PRO A 312 13.70 -10.48 13.98
CA PRO A 312 14.34 -11.71 14.43
C PRO A 312 13.99 -12.95 13.59
N GLY A 313 13.09 -12.82 12.61
CA GLY A 313 12.62 -13.95 11.79
C GLY A 313 13.58 -14.32 10.67
N THR A 314 13.69 -15.61 10.38
CA THR A 314 14.48 -16.15 9.26
C THR A 314 13.69 -16.29 7.97
N GLY A 315 12.37 -16.05 8.00
CA GLY A 315 11.44 -16.18 6.88
C GLY A 315 10.13 -15.44 7.11
N LEU A 316 9.26 -15.47 6.12
CA LEU A 316 7.91 -14.96 6.28
C LEU A 316 7.14 -15.81 7.29
N PRO A 317 6.58 -15.20 8.35
CA PRO A 317 5.86 -15.94 9.37
C PRO A 317 4.56 -16.56 8.83
N PRO A 318 4.13 -17.71 9.38
CA PRO A 318 2.83 -18.30 9.07
C PRO A 318 1.70 -17.33 9.46
N GLY A 319 0.58 -17.41 8.75
CA GLY A 319 -0.58 -16.57 8.99
C GLY A 319 -0.40 -15.10 8.61
N LEU A 320 0.63 -14.72 7.88
CA LEU A 320 0.86 -13.33 7.49
C LEU A 320 -0.15 -12.88 6.42
N TYR A 321 -0.33 -13.64 5.36
CA TYR A 321 -1.22 -13.28 4.28
C TYR A 321 -2.68 -13.63 4.60
N TRP A 322 -3.56 -12.67 4.49
CA TRP A 322 -5.01 -12.91 4.56
C TRP A 322 -5.48 -13.57 3.27
N GLY A 323 -6.22 -14.69 3.42
CA GLY A 323 -6.74 -15.44 2.28
C GLY A 323 -5.72 -16.38 1.62
N ASP A 324 -4.56 -16.62 2.23
CA ASP A 324 -3.68 -17.72 1.82
C ASP A 324 -4.28 -19.04 2.30
N PRO A 325 -4.56 -20.01 1.40
CA PRO A 325 -5.11 -21.30 1.78
C PRO A 325 -4.17 -22.10 2.70
N ARG A 326 -2.88 -21.78 2.74
CA ARG A 326 -1.91 -22.38 3.66
C ARG A 326 -1.97 -21.79 5.07
N ASP A 327 -2.62 -20.64 5.21
CA ASP A 327 -2.75 -19.89 6.45
C ASP A 327 -4.24 -19.59 6.71
N PRO A 328 -5.09 -20.60 6.97
CA PRO A 328 -6.50 -20.37 7.23
C PRO A 328 -6.69 -19.37 8.38
N ALA A 329 -7.74 -18.59 8.26
CA ALA A 329 -8.10 -17.53 9.23
C ALA A 329 -8.46 -18.10 10.60
#